data_391f7b2c05a521dc8a079f4d752c9ae6
#
_entry.id   391f7b2c05a521dc8a079f4d752c9ae6
#
_cell.length_a   1.000
_cell.length_b   1.000
_cell.length_c   1.000
_cell.angle_alpha   90.00
_cell.angle_beta   90.00
_cell.angle_gamma   90.00
#
_symmetry.space_group_name_H-M   'P 1'
#
loop_
_entity.id
_entity.type
_entity.pdbx_description
1 polymer ?
#
loop_
_entity_poly.entity_id
_entity_poly.type
_entity_poly.pdbx_seq_one_letter_code
_entity_poly.pdbx_strand_id
1 'polypeptide(L)'
;MEQIVIKKLAVVLCGVCLSSSVMAKTQAEFQQYLTNLKQEAIAKGYDTQLIEQAFATASYKEKVISADKNQPEVKETLETYLPKRVPQWKIDRARKLYKENQEVLEKVAKDFGVQARFIVAIWGLESNFGAIQGGHNVISSLVTLAFDGRREALYKRQLWAALDILKSGHITLDKFKGSWAGAMGQTQFMPTSFNAYAVDYNNDGRKDIWTTKEDAFASIANYLKQEGWNDNLTWGRQVQLPANFDQQYILKRGTKTRKQWLEYWNNSERSLADWQALGV
;
A
#
# COMPACT_ATOMS: atom_id res chain seq x y z
N MET A 1 75.54 -4.58 40.98
CA MET A 1 74.48 -3.70 40.50
C MET A 1 74.16 -4.10 39.09
N GLU A 2 73.21 -5.04 38.94
CA GLU A 2 72.72 -5.56 37.64
C GLU A 2 71.49 -4.81 37.26
N GLN A 3 71.48 -4.23 36.08
CA GLN A 3 70.26 -3.61 35.50
C GLN A 3 69.46 -4.62 34.76
N ILE A 4 68.22 -4.83 35.21
CA ILE A 4 67.20 -5.67 34.54
C ILE A 4 66.59 -4.84 33.46
N VAL A 5 66.77 -5.23 32.17
CA VAL A 5 66.13 -4.64 31.00
C VAL A 5 64.85 -5.41 30.74
N ILE A 6 63.68 -4.77 31.02
CA ILE A 6 62.34 -5.31 30.69
C ILE A 6 62.02 -4.98 29.24
N LYS A 7 62.06 -5.96 28.35
CA LYS A 7 61.55 -5.88 27.00
C LYS A 7 60.01 -5.93 27.01
N LYS A 8 59.36 -4.80 26.69
CA LYS A 8 57.91 -4.77 26.43
C LYS A 8 57.62 -5.40 25.08
N LEU A 9 56.95 -6.55 25.10
CA LEU A 9 56.44 -7.21 23.91
C LEU A 9 55.09 -6.54 23.55
N ALA A 10 55.06 -5.75 22.47
CA ALA A 10 53.81 -5.17 21.95
C ALA A 10 53.11 -6.25 21.10
N VAL A 11 52.04 -6.79 21.62
CA VAL A 11 51.12 -7.65 20.84
C VAL A 11 50.22 -6.77 20.01
N VAL A 12 50.50 -6.68 18.71
CA VAL A 12 49.60 -6.04 17.74
C VAL A 12 48.47 -7.02 17.45
N LEU A 13 47.33 -6.83 18.09
CA LEU A 13 46.07 -7.51 17.70
C LEU A 13 45.58 -6.88 16.39
N CYS A 14 45.86 -7.55 15.27
CA CYS A 14 45.26 -7.26 13.99
C CYS A 14 43.78 -7.69 14.06
N GLY A 15 42.90 -6.77 14.45
CA GLY A 15 41.47 -6.96 14.36
C GLY A 15 41.04 -7.02 12.90
N VAL A 16 40.86 -8.21 12.36
CA VAL A 16 40.19 -8.41 11.07
C VAL A 16 38.75 -7.98 11.24
N CYS A 17 38.43 -6.73 10.93
CA CYS A 17 37.05 -6.31 10.70
C CYS A 17 36.54 -7.03 9.47
N LEU A 18 35.84 -8.12 9.67
CA LEU A 18 34.95 -8.73 8.69
C LEU A 18 33.81 -7.74 8.46
N SER A 19 34.06 -6.72 7.64
CA SER A 19 32.98 -5.96 7.02
C SER A 19 32.25 -6.91 6.09
N SER A 20 31.08 -7.41 6.52
CA SER A 20 30.11 -8.09 5.65
C SER A 20 29.67 -7.07 4.61
N SER A 21 30.39 -6.99 3.51
CA SER A 21 29.92 -6.30 2.31
C SER A 21 28.64 -7.02 1.89
N VAL A 22 27.49 -6.40 2.10
CA VAL A 22 26.26 -6.82 1.46
C VAL A 22 26.51 -6.64 -0.04
N MET A 23 26.94 -7.72 -0.70
CA MET A 23 27.12 -7.72 -2.14
C MET A 23 25.78 -7.38 -2.78
N ALA A 24 25.77 -6.40 -3.67
CA ALA A 24 24.58 -6.10 -4.47
C ALA A 24 24.21 -7.35 -5.27
N LYS A 25 22.94 -7.75 -5.21
CA LYS A 25 22.44 -8.90 -5.97
C LYS A 25 22.61 -8.66 -7.46
N THR A 26 23.12 -9.64 -8.17
CA THR A 26 23.51 -9.55 -9.56
C THR A 26 22.33 -9.81 -10.51
N GLN A 27 22.49 -9.41 -11.78
CA GLN A 27 21.54 -9.73 -12.83
C GLN A 27 21.41 -11.26 -13.06
N ALA A 28 22.51 -12.01 -12.89
CA ALA A 28 22.49 -13.47 -13.00
C ALA A 28 21.65 -14.13 -11.90
N GLU A 29 21.81 -13.67 -10.67
CA GLU A 29 20.98 -14.14 -9.54
C GLU A 29 19.50 -13.80 -9.74
N PHE A 30 19.20 -12.64 -10.31
CA PHE A 30 17.83 -12.28 -10.67
C PHE A 30 17.24 -13.22 -11.73
N GLN A 31 17.99 -13.60 -12.77
CA GLN A 31 17.54 -14.55 -13.77
C GLN A 31 17.32 -15.95 -13.18
N GLN A 32 18.19 -16.39 -12.29
CA GLN A 32 17.97 -17.66 -11.57
C GLN A 32 16.72 -17.61 -10.70
N TYR A 33 16.50 -16.49 -9.99
CA TYR A 33 15.29 -16.30 -9.20
C TYR A 33 14.01 -16.30 -10.06
N LEU A 34 14.04 -15.66 -11.23
CA LEU A 34 12.93 -15.72 -12.20
C LEU A 34 12.64 -17.16 -12.65
N THR A 35 13.68 -17.95 -12.93
CA THR A 35 13.51 -19.35 -13.29
C THR A 35 12.82 -20.15 -12.19
N ASN A 36 13.23 -19.95 -10.95
CA ASN A 36 12.60 -20.60 -9.80
C ASN A 36 11.14 -20.17 -9.61
N LEU A 37 10.84 -18.86 -9.79
CA LEU A 37 9.48 -18.34 -9.71
C LEU A 37 8.57 -18.92 -10.81
N LYS A 38 9.08 -19.08 -12.04
CA LYS A 38 8.34 -19.74 -13.13
C LYS A 38 7.97 -21.17 -12.76
N GLN A 39 8.93 -21.95 -12.25
CA GLN A 39 8.68 -23.32 -11.80
C GLN A 39 7.65 -23.37 -10.66
N GLU A 40 7.76 -22.46 -9.71
CA GLU A 40 6.78 -22.36 -8.62
C GLU A 40 5.37 -21.99 -9.14
N ALA A 41 5.26 -21.09 -10.10
CA ALA A 41 4.00 -20.72 -10.72
C ALA A 41 3.36 -21.91 -11.47
N ILE A 42 4.15 -22.68 -12.24
CA ILE A 42 3.69 -23.90 -12.91
C ILE A 42 3.19 -24.92 -11.86
N ALA A 43 3.94 -25.13 -10.80
CA ALA A 43 3.54 -26.03 -9.71
C ALA A 43 2.25 -25.58 -8.99
N LYS A 44 1.92 -24.28 -9.02
CA LYS A 44 0.65 -23.72 -8.52
C LYS A 44 -0.50 -23.85 -9.53
N GLY A 45 -0.28 -24.39 -10.72
CA GLY A 45 -1.30 -24.60 -11.76
C GLY A 45 -1.59 -23.40 -12.65
N TYR A 46 -0.66 -22.45 -12.74
CA TYR A 46 -0.76 -21.40 -13.76
C TYR A 46 -0.37 -21.95 -15.14
N ASP A 47 -1.05 -21.45 -16.15
CA ASP A 47 -0.77 -21.81 -17.54
C ASP A 47 0.64 -21.40 -17.97
N THR A 48 1.36 -22.29 -18.64
CA THR A 48 2.76 -22.08 -19.05
C THR A 48 2.89 -20.88 -20.00
N GLN A 49 1.93 -20.68 -20.92
CA GLN A 49 1.98 -19.58 -21.87
C GLN A 49 1.81 -18.23 -21.15
N LEU A 50 0.87 -18.15 -20.21
CA LEU A 50 0.69 -16.96 -19.38
C LEU A 50 1.97 -16.63 -18.60
N ILE A 51 2.60 -17.64 -17.99
CA ILE A 51 3.82 -17.48 -17.21
C ILE A 51 4.95 -16.97 -18.10
N GLU A 52 5.19 -17.59 -19.26
CA GLU A 52 6.24 -17.16 -20.16
C GLU A 52 6.04 -15.73 -20.64
N GLN A 53 4.82 -15.36 -20.99
CA GLN A 53 4.49 -14.00 -21.41
C GLN A 53 4.66 -12.98 -20.27
N ALA A 54 4.14 -13.28 -19.08
CA ALA A 54 4.22 -12.37 -17.93
C ALA A 54 5.67 -12.15 -17.47
N PHE A 55 6.46 -13.22 -17.39
CA PHE A 55 7.84 -13.14 -16.92
C PHE A 55 8.83 -12.69 -18.00
N ALA A 56 8.49 -12.79 -19.30
CA ALA A 56 9.29 -12.20 -20.36
C ALA A 56 9.40 -10.66 -20.22
N THR A 57 8.38 -10.02 -19.65
CA THR A 57 8.39 -8.58 -19.37
C THR A 57 9.13 -8.23 -18.08
N ALA A 58 9.45 -9.22 -17.23
CA ALA A 58 10.07 -8.99 -15.94
C ALA A 58 11.55 -8.60 -16.09
N SER A 59 11.92 -7.51 -15.46
CA SER A 59 13.29 -7.02 -15.41
C SER A 59 13.63 -6.46 -14.05
N TYR A 60 14.85 -6.66 -13.62
CA TYR A 60 15.35 -6.08 -12.37
C TYR A 60 15.30 -4.55 -12.41
N LYS A 61 14.71 -3.96 -11.41
CA LYS A 61 14.51 -2.51 -11.31
C LYS A 61 15.17 -1.95 -10.04
N GLU A 62 16.44 -1.59 -10.14
CA GLU A 62 17.19 -1.02 -9.02
C GLU A 62 16.49 0.19 -8.38
N LYS A 63 15.86 1.05 -9.20
CA LYS A 63 15.06 2.18 -8.73
C LYS A 63 13.89 1.78 -7.83
N VAL A 64 13.31 0.60 -8.05
CA VAL A 64 12.25 0.04 -7.20
C VAL A 64 12.79 -0.31 -5.82
N ILE A 65 13.96 -0.95 -5.75
CA ILE A 65 14.63 -1.26 -4.49
C ILE A 65 15.02 0.01 -3.74
N SER A 66 15.58 0.99 -4.46
CA SER A 66 15.94 2.29 -3.88
C SER A 66 14.71 3.01 -3.32
N ALA A 67 13.59 3.02 -4.04
CA ALA A 67 12.34 3.60 -3.55
C ALA A 67 11.82 2.88 -2.30
N ASP A 68 11.92 1.55 -2.26
CA ASP A 68 11.48 0.76 -1.11
C ASP A 68 12.35 0.98 0.15
N LYS A 69 13.67 1.15 -0.03
CA LYS A 69 14.59 1.42 1.08
C LYS A 69 14.54 2.87 1.58
N ASN A 70 14.23 3.80 0.69
CA ASN A 70 14.21 5.23 0.96
C ASN A 70 12.82 5.77 1.27
N GLN A 71 11.88 4.92 1.70
CA GLN A 71 10.59 5.41 2.20
C GLN A 71 10.85 6.29 3.42
N PRO A 72 10.60 7.61 3.33
CA PRO A 72 10.84 8.50 4.46
C PRO A 72 9.85 8.15 5.57
N GLU A 73 10.36 7.63 6.67
CA GLU A 73 9.61 7.57 7.93
C GLU A 73 9.51 9.00 8.53
N VAL A 74 9.01 9.94 7.72
CA VAL A 74 8.81 11.30 8.19
C VAL A 74 7.60 11.30 9.11
N LYS A 75 7.84 11.59 10.37
CA LYS A 75 6.78 11.87 11.35
C LYS A 75 6.22 13.24 11.03
N GLU A 76 5.29 13.32 10.09
CA GLU A 76 4.55 14.55 9.83
C GLU A 76 3.43 14.71 10.86
N THR A 77 3.20 15.94 11.30
CA THR A 77 1.99 16.28 12.07
C THR A 77 0.82 16.50 11.12
N LEU A 78 -0.40 16.49 11.63
CA LEU A 78 -1.59 16.73 10.82
C LEU A 78 -1.54 18.12 10.15
N GLU A 79 -1.02 19.12 10.85
CA GLU A 79 -0.86 20.50 10.39
C GLU A 79 0.08 20.61 9.19
N THR A 80 1.12 19.78 9.15
CA THR A 80 2.09 19.76 8.03
C THR A 80 1.65 18.81 6.91
N TYR A 81 0.94 17.75 7.23
CA TYR A 81 0.48 16.74 6.28
C TYR A 81 -0.69 17.25 5.41
N LEU A 82 -1.72 17.82 6.05
CA LEU A 82 -2.95 18.21 5.33
C LEU A 82 -2.71 19.22 4.21
N PRO A 83 -1.99 20.35 4.39
CA PRO A 83 -1.77 21.31 3.31
C PRO A 83 -1.03 20.72 2.11
N LYS A 84 -0.16 19.73 2.34
CA LYS A 84 0.58 19.07 1.28
C LYS A 84 -0.27 18.08 0.49
N ARG A 85 -1.13 17.32 1.19
CA ARG A 85 -1.92 16.23 0.59
C ARG A 85 -3.27 16.67 0.09
N VAL A 86 -3.86 17.70 0.73
CA VAL A 86 -5.20 18.22 0.45
C VAL A 86 -5.14 19.75 0.26
N PRO A 87 -4.35 20.26 -0.68
CA PRO A 87 -4.35 21.69 -1.01
C PRO A 87 -5.69 22.13 -1.60
N GLN A 88 -6.00 23.44 -1.52
CA GLN A 88 -7.29 23.99 -1.95
C GLN A 88 -7.67 23.60 -3.38
N TRP A 89 -6.72 23.65 -4.33
CA TRP A 89 -6.99 23.25 -5.71
C TRP A 89 -7.50 21.81 -5.85
N LYS A 90 -7.03 20.88 -4.97
CA LYS A 90 -7.48 19.49 -4.97
C LYS A 90 -8.91 19.36 -4.44
N ILE A 91 -9.26 20.17 -3.43
CA ILE A 91 -10.64 20.25 -2.91
C ILE A 91 -11.59 20.76 -4.00
N ASP A 92 -11.21 21.82 -4.69
CA ASP A 92 -12.03 22.41 -5.77
C ASP A 92 -12.19 21.42 -6.93
N ARG A 93 -11.11 20.71 -7.29
CA ARG A 93 -11.17 19.65 -8.30
C ARG A 93 -12.07 18.49 -7.87
N ALA A 94 -12.00 18.07 -6.60
CA ALA A 94 -12.87 17.04 -6.06
C ALA A 94 -14.34 17.42 -6.17
N ARG A 95 -14.70 18.64 -5.78
CA ARG A 95 -16.07 19.17 -5.88
C ARG A 95 -16.56 19.24 -7.34
N LYS A 96 -15.69 19.66 -8.25
CA LYS A 96 -16.01 19.70 -9.69
C LYS A 96 -16.26 18.29 -10.22
N LEU A 97 -15.33 17.35 -9.97
CA LEU A 97 -15.43 15.97 -10.46
C LEU A 97 -16.57 15.20 -9.80
N TYR A 98 -16.91 15.51 -8.55
CA TYR A 98 -18.12 14.98 -7.92
C TYR A 98 -19.37 15.36 -8.73
N LYS A 99 -19.54 16.64 -9.09
CA LYS A 99 -20.67 17.10 -9.89
C LYS A 99 -20.72 16.46 -11.27
N GLU A 100 -19.55 16.34 -11.93
CA GLU A 100 -19.43 15.74 -13.25
C GLU A 100 -19.77 14.24 -13.29
N ASN A 101 -19.61 13.53 -12.18
CA ASN A 101 -19.86 12.11 -12.07
C ASN A 101 -21.00 11.80 -11.05
N GLN A 102 -21.85 12.79 -10.77
CA GLN A 102 -22.81 12.71 -9.66
C GLN A 102 -23.75 11.51 -9.80
N GLU A 103 -24.29 11.27 -10.97
CA GLU A 103 -25.25 10.18 -11.20
C GLU A 103 -24.67 8.81 -10.81
N VAL A 104 -23.48 8.49 -11.33
CA VAL A 104 -22.83 7.20 -11.04
C VAL A 104 -22.35 7.14 -9.59
N LEU A 105 -21.83 8.23 -9.03
CA LEU A 105 -21.39 8.28 -7.65
C LEU A 105 -22.51 8.06 -6.64
N GLU A 106 -23.67 8.71 -6.86
CA GLU A 106 -24.84 8.54 -5.98
C GLU A 106 -25.45 7.15 -6.11
N LYS A 107 -25.45 6.60 -7.34
CA LYS A 107 -25.92 5.22 -7.56
C LYS A 107 -25.02 4.22 -6.82
N VAL A 108 -23.69 4.33 -6.96
CA VAL A 108 -22.72 3.49 -6.24
C VAL A 108 -22.86 3.69 -4.73
N ALA A 109 -22.97 4.93 -4.27
CA ALA A 109 -23.16 5.24 -2.85
C ALA A 109 -24.38 4.51 -2.26
N LYS A 110 -25.50 4.55 -2.97
CA LYS A 110 -26.73 3.85 -2.57
C LYS A 110 -26.56 2.32 -2.56
N ASP A 111 -25.97 1.75 -3.60
CA ASP A 111 -25.83 0.30 -3.77
C ASP A 111 -24.87 -0.32 -2.73
N PHE A 112 -23.85 0.42 -2.31
CA PHE A 112 -22.86 -0.06 -1.34
C PHE A 112 -23.07 0.46 0.08
N GLY A 113 -23.92 1.47 0.28
CA GLY A 113 -24.12 2.12 1.59
C GLY A 113 -22.89 2.91 2.04
N VAL A 114 -22.22 3.60 1.10
CA VAL A 114 -21.00 4.39 1.33
C VAL A 114 -21.20 5.79 0.76
N GLN A 115 -21.06 6.83 1.57
CA GLN A 115 -21.25 8.19 1.10
C GLN A 115 -20.30 8.54 -0.05
N ALA A 116 -20.84 9.03 -1.16
CA ALA A 116 -20.12 9.35 -2.39
C ALA A 116 -18.90 10.28 -2.19
N ARG A 117 -18.97 11.19 -1.21
CA ARG A 117 -17.85 12.09 -0.87
C ARG A 117 -16.59 11.35 -0.46
N PHE A 118 -16.69 10.19 0.20
CA PHE A 118 -15.52 9.40 0.60
C PHE A 118 -14.93 8.65 -0.59
N ILE A 119 -15.76 8.18 -1.51
CA ILE A 119 -15.30 7.58 -2.77
C ILE A 119 -14.44 8.58 -3.54
N VAL A 120 -14.94 9.81 -3.71
CA VAL A 120 -14.20 10.88 -4.41
C VAL A 120 -12.94 11.29 -3.66
N ALA A 121 -12.98 11.34 -2.33
CA ALA A 121 -11.80 11.68 -1.53
C ALA A 121 -10.67 10.65 -1.69
N ILE A 122 -10.99 9.36 -1.63
CA ILE A 122 -10.03 8.27 -1.85
C ILE A 122 -9.50 8.33 -3.27
N TRP A 123 -10.36 8.42 -4.29
CA TRP A 123 -9.96 8.57 -5.68
C TRP A 123 -9.00 9.73 -5.90
N GLY A 124 -9.26 10.88 -5.25
CA GLY A 124 -8.39 12.04 -5.29
C GLY A 124 -7.04 11.84 -4.60
N LEU A 125 -7.02 11.16 -3.46
CA LEU A 125 -5.78 10.92 -2.70
C LEU A 125 -4.90 9.86 -3.37
N GLU A 126 -5.49 8.77 -3.84
CA GLU A 126 -4.76 7.62 -4.38
C GLU A 126 -4.16 7.89 -5.76
N SER A 127 -4.93 8.48 -6.68
CA SER A 127 -4.51 8.60 -8.08
C SER A 127 -4.64 9.99 -8.66
N ASN A 128 -4.85 11.02 -7.82
CA ASN A 128 -5.19 12.36 -8.28
C ASN A 128 -6.36 12.35 -9.29
N PHE A 129 -7.43 11.67 -8.91
CA PHE A 129 -8.64 11.46 -9.72
C PHE A 129 -8.37 10.74 -11.05
N GLY A 130 -7.61 9.67 -10.98
CA GLY A 130 -7.25 8.82 -12.12
C GLY A 130 -6.11 9.36 -12.99
N ALA A 131 -5.60 10.56 -12.71
CA ALA A 131 -4.54 11.18 -13.53
C ALA A 131 -3.15 10.58 -13.29
N ILE A 132 -2.91 9.97 -12.13
CA ILE A 132 -1.62 9.41 -11.73
C ILE A 132 -1.85 8.00 -11.20
N GLN A 133 -1.65 7.00 -12.07
CA GLN A 133 -1.86 5.59 -11.74
C GLN A 133 -0.55 4.80 -11.62
N GLY A 134 0.58 5.45 -11.89
CA GLY A 134 1.88 4.82 -11.98
C GLY A 134 2.21 4.33 -13.39
N GLY A 135 3.51 4.20 -13.69
CA GLY A 135 4.01 3.79 -15.01
C GLY A 135 4.91 2.56 -14.95
N HIS A 136 5.04 1.93 -13.79
CA HIS A 136 5.86 0.74 -13.63
C HIS A 136 5.10 -0.52 -14.08
N ASN A 137 5.79 -1.42 -14.76
CA ASN A 137 5.24 -2.75 -15.02
C ASN A 137 5.06 -3.49 -13.68
N VAL A 138 3.83 -3.91 -13.37
CA VAL A 138 3.47 -4.51 -12.08
C VAL A 138 4.24 -5.80 -11.81
N ILE A 139 4.36 -6.68 -12.82
CA ILE A 139 5.10 -7.94 -12.68
C ILE A 139 6.57 -7.66 -12.35
N SER A 140 7.23 -6.77 -13.12
CA SER A 140 8.63 -6.40 -12.88
C SER A 140 8.85 -5.82 -11.48
N SER A 141 7.95 -4.96 -11.02
CA SER A 141 8.02 -4.36 -9.68
C SER A 141 7.91 -5.41 -8.59
N LEU A 142 6.91 -6.28 -8.66
CA LEU A 142 6.66 -7.32 -7.66
C LEU A 142 7.77 -8.36 -7.62
N VAL A 143 8.26 -8.82 -8.79
CA VAL A 143 9.38 -9.75 -8.86
C VAL A 143 10.66 -9.11 -8.28
N THR A 144 10.95 -7.85 -8.61
CA THR A 144 12.10 -7.14 -8.08
C THR A 144 12.05 -7.03 -6.55
N LEU A 145 10.90 -6.66 -5.99
CA LEU A 145 10.70 -6.54 -4.54
C LEU A 145 10.73 -7.90 -3.82
N ALA A 146 10.23 -8.96 -4.46
CA ALA A 146 10.36 -10.32 -3.93
C ALA A 146 11.82 -10.77 -3.93
N PHE A 147 12.55 -10.52 -5.03
CA PHE A 147 13.97 -10.84 -5.16
C PHE A 147 14.85 -10.11 -4.14
N ASP A 148 14.54 -8.85 -3.77
CA ASP A 148 15.27 -8.14 -2.70
C ASP A 148 15.29 -8.93 -1.38
N GLY A 149 14.27 -9.72 -1.10
CA GLY A 149 14.18 -10.66 0.00
C GLY A 149 13.67 -10.07 1.31
N ARG A 150 13.71 -8.75 1.51
CA ARG A 150 13.27 -8.10 2.75
C ARG A 150 11.80 -8.39 3.09
N ARG A 151 10.93 -8.50 2.08
CA ARG A 151 9.51 -8.82 2.20
C ARG A 151 9.09 -9.84 1.13
N GLU A 152 9.92 -10.84 0.87
CA GLU A 152 9.72 -11.82 -0.21
C GLU A 152 8.33 -12.46 -0.18
N ALA A 153 7.94 -13.03 0.96
CA ALA A 153 6.65 -13.71 1.10
C ALA A 153 5.45 -12.78 0.79
N LEU A 154 5.54 -11.50 1.16
CA LEU A 154 4.53 -10.51 0.83
C LEU A 154 4.43 -10.31 -0.68
N TYR A 155 5.57 -10.01 -1.33
CA TYR A 155 5.57 -9.69 -2.76
C TYR A 155 5.32 -10.88 -3.66
N LYS A 156 5.70 -12.10 -3.26
CA LYS A 156 5.28 -13.35 -3.95
C LYS A 156 3.77 -13.52 -3.89
N ARG A 157 3.13 -13.28 -2.74
CA ARG A 157 1.66 -13.32 -2.64
C ARG A 157 1.00 -12.30 -3.57
N GLN A 158 1.56 -11.08 -3.66
CA GLN A 158 1.07 -10.08 -4.62
C GLN A 158 1.29 -10.50 -6.07
N LEU A 159 2.42 -11.15 -6.37
CA LEU A 159 2.72 -11.65 -7.71
C LEU A 159 1.73 -12.73 -8.16
N TRP A 160 1.40 -13.68 -7.28
CA TRP A 160 0.38 -14.70 -7.61
C TRP A 160 -0.98 -14.07 -7.86
N ALA A 161 -1.39 -13.15 -7.02
CA ALA A 161 -2.62 -12.39 -7.23
C ALA A 161 -2.60 -11.57 -8.54
N ALA A 162 -1.45 -11.03 -8.93
CA ALA A 162 -1.29 -10.34 -10.22
C ALA A 162 -1.42 -11.29 -11.43
N LEU A 163 -0.93 -12.52 -11.31
CA LEU A 163 -1.14 -13.55 -12.34
C LEU A 163 -2.62 -13.96 -12.43
N ASP A 164 -3.35 -14.02 -11.32
CA ASP A 164 -4.80 -14.28 -11.32
C ASP A 164 -5.57 -13.18 -12.08
N ILE A 165 -5.20 -11.92 -11.90
CA ILE A 165 -5.80 -10.78 -12.63
C ILE A 165 -5.60 -10.92 -14.13
N LEU A 166 -4.39 -11.27 -14.56
CA LEU A 166 -4.08 -11.51 -15.97
C LEU A 166 -4.82 -12.72 -16.52
N LYS A 167 -4.84 -13.83 -15.78
CA LYS A 167 -5.56 -15.06 -16.15
C LYS A 167 -7.05 -14.80 -16.34
N SER A 168 -7.64 -13.94 -15.54
CA SER A 168 -9.06 -13.58 -15.61
C SER A 168 -9.36 -12.54 -16.71
N GLY A 169 -8.36 -12.06 -17.44
CA GLY A 169 -8.55 -11.14 -18.58
C GLY A 169 -8.98 -9.71 -18.20
N HIS A 170 -8.87 -9.34 -16.92
CA HIS A 170 -9.26 -8.00 -16.47
C HIS A 170 -8.37 -6.89 -17.04
N ILE A 171 -7.12 -7.21 -17.37
CA ILE A 171 -6.14 -6.30 -17.99
C ILE A 171 -5.18 -7.09 -18.87
N THR A 172 -4.65 -6.46 -19.93
CA THR A 172 -3.60 -7.05 -20.77
C THR A 172 -2.21 -6.70 -20.24
N LEU A 173 -1.21 -7.52 -20.53
CA LEU A 173 0.17 -7.36 -20.02
C LEU A 173 0.80 -6.00 -20.36
N ASP A 174 0.56 -5.48 -21.56
CA ASP A 174 1.07 -4.19 -22.02
C ASP A 174 0.51 -3.00 -21.22
N LYS A 175 -0.74 -3.15 -20.74
CA LYS A 175 -1.45 -2.15 -19.93
C LYS A 175 -1.27 -2.37 -18.43
N PHE A 176 -0.70 -3.51 -18.01
CA PHE A 176 -0.58 -3.86 -16.59
C PHE A 176 0.50 -3.02 -15.89
N LYS A 177 0.17 -1.76 -15.68
CA LYS A 177 1.03 -0.77 -15.05
C LYS A 177 0.44 -0.29 -13.73
N GLY A 178 1.34 0.16 -12.85
CA GLY A 178 0.97 0.65 -11.53
C GLY A 178 2.12 1.45 -10.88
N SER A 179 2.06 1.61 -9.57
CA SER A 179 3.13 2.21 -8.78
C SER A 179 4.39 1.34 -8.78
N TRP A 180 5.49 1.89 -8.28
CA TRP A 180 6.74 1.14 -8.10
C TRP A 180 6.57 -0.08 -7.17
N ALA A 181 5.61 -0.05 -6.26
CA ALA A 181 5.30 -1.14 -5.31
C ALA A 181 4.21 -2.10 -5.82
N GLY A 182 3.64 -1.87 -7.00
CA GLY A 182 2.62 -2.73 -7.60
C GLY A 182 1.18 -2.35 -7.26
N ALA A 183 0.92 -1.16 -6.70
CA ALA A 183 -0.43 -0.63 -6.55
C ALA A 183 -0.97 -0.17 -7.91
N MET A 184 -2.25 -0.45 -8.21
CA MET A 184 -2.78 -0.44 -9.56
C MET A 184 -4.00 0.47 -9.72
N GLY A 185 -4.09 1.07 -10.92
CA GLY A 185 -5.27 1.77 -11.40
C GLY A 185 -5.64 3.01 -10.60
N GLN A 186 -6.87 3.47 -10.78
CA GLN A 186 -7.39 4.67 -10.12
C GLN A 186 -7.58 4.49 -8.61
N THR A 187 -7.73 3.25 -8.15
CA THR A 187 -7.93 2.88 -6.74
C THR A 187 -6.63 2.65 -5.99
N GLN A 188 -5.50 2.51 -6.69
CA GLN A 188 -4.20 2.10 -6.15
C GLN A 188 -4.28 0.80 -5.31
N PHE A 189 -5.13 -0.13 -5.73
CA PHE A 189 -5.21 -1.44 -5.10
C PHE A 189 -3.95 -2.27 -5.35
N MET A 190 -3.47 -2.93 -4.31
CA MET A 190 -2.53 -4.03 -4.47
C MET A 190 -3.24 -5.22 -5.13
N PRO A 191 -2.53 -6.13 -5.84
CA PRO A 191 -3.17 -7.27 -6.51
C PRO A 191 -4.09 -8.10 -5.63
N THR A 192 -3.72 -8.38 -4.38
CA THR A 192 -4.61 -9.10 -3.45
C THR A 192 -5.86 -8.29 -3.09
N SER A 193 -5.76 -6.97 -2.97
CA SER A 193 -6.91 -6.10 -2.73
C SER A 193 -7.82 -6.03 -3.96
N PHE A 194 -7.24 -6.03 -5.16
CA PHE A 194 -8.01 -6.12 -6.39
C PHE A 194 -8.85 -7.40 -6.43
N ASN A 195 -8.25 -8.56 -6.17
CA ASN A 195 -8.96 -9.83 -6.18
C ASN A 195 -10.07 -9.90 -5.13
N ALA A 196 -9.88 -9.25 -3.97
CA ALA A 196 -10.84 -9.22 -2.88
C ALA A 196 -11.99 -8.21 -3.10
N TYR A 197 -11.69 -7.03 -3.64
CA TYR A 197 -12.61 -5.89 -3.56
C TYR A 197 -13.01 -5.28 -4.91
N ALA A 198 -12.27 -5.55 -6.01
CA ALA A 198 -12.62 -4.97 -7.30
C ALA A 198 -13.96 -5.49 -7.82
N VAL A 199 -14.73 -4.60 -8.41
CA VAL A 199 -16.09 -4.84 -8.92
C VAL A 199 -16.14 -4.50 -10.40
N ASP A 200 -16.81 -5.35 -11.18
CA ASP A 200 -17.32 -5.07 -12.52
C ASP A 200 -18.72 -4.46 -12.36
N TYR A 201 -18.79 -3.14 -12.33
CA TYR A 201 -20.03 -2.45 -12.01
C TYR A 201 -20.88 -2.13 -13.23
N ASN A 202 -20.25 -1.99 -14.40
CA ASN A 202 -20.94 -1.81 -15.66
C ASN A 202 -21.35 -3.14 -16.33
N ASN A 203 -20.94 -4.29 -15.75
CA ASN A 203 -21.21 -5.65 -16.22
C ASN A 203 -20.68 -5.93 -17.64
N ASP A 204 -19.48 -5.42 -17.97
CA ASP A 204 -18.82 -5.68 -19.25
C ASP A 204 -17.94 -6.95 -19.22
N GLY A 205 -17.89 -7.66 -18.10
CA GLY A 205 -17.09 -8.85 -17.84
C GLY A 205 -15.69 -8.56 -17.32
N ARG A 206 -15.34 -7.31 -17.05
CA ARG A 206 -14.02 -6.91 -16.53
C ARG A 206 -14.16 -6.00 -15.34
N LYS A 207 -13.24 -6.15 -14.39
CA LYS A 207 -13.09 -5.25 -13.25
C LYS A 207 -12.05 -4.19 -13.62
N ASP A 208 -12.42 -3.21 -14.46
CA ASP A 208 -11.48 -2.22 -15.00
C ASP A 208 -11.33 -1.01 -14.09
N ILE A 209 -10.48 -1.13 -13.07
CA ILE A 209 -10.12 -0.01 -12.21
C ILE A 209 -9.16 1.01 -12.85
N TRP A 210 -8.68 0.78 -14.07
CA TRP A 210 -7.72 1.66 -14.76
C TRP A 210 -8.42 2.70 -15.63
N THR A 211 -9.42 2.30 -16.39
CA THR A 211 -10.06 3.18 -17.38
C THR A 211 -11.55 3.41 -17.13
N THR A 212 -12.24 2.50 -16.43
CA THR A 212 -13.67 2.57 -16.13
C THR A 212 -13.90 3.21 -14.75
N LYS A 213 -14.49 4.40 -14.72
CA LYS A 213 -14.76 5.11 -13.46
C LYS A 213 -15.79 4.40 -12.59
N GLU A 214 -16.80 3.83 -13.21
CA GLU A 214 -17.86 3.07 -12.57
C GLU A 214 -17.27 1.94 -11.72
N ASP A 215 -16.37 1.16 -12.31
CA ASP A 215 -15.68 0.06 -11.62
C ASP A 215 -14.76 0.59 -10.52
N ALA A 216 -14.03 1.67 -10.80
CA ALA A 216 -13.15 2.28 -9.80
C ALA A 216 -13.94 2.78 -8.58
N PHE A 217 -15.06 3.48 -8.79
CA PHE A 217 -15.91 3.98 -7.70
C PHE A 217 -16.56 2.86 -6.91
N ALA A 218 -17.12 1.86 -7.61
CA ALA A 218 -17.72 0.70 -6.98
C ALA A 218 -16.70 -0.14 -6.22
N SER A 219 -15.48 -0.28 -6.74
CA SER A 219 -14.39 -0.98 -6.06
C SER A 219 -13.96 -0.27 -4.77
N ILE A 220 -13.84 1.06 -4.78
CA ILE A 220 -13.58 1.85 -3.56
C ILE A 220 -14.71 1.67 -2.54
N ALA A 221 -15.95 1.77 -2.99
CA ALA A 221 -17.11 1.61 -2.12
C ALA A 221 -17.20 0.19 -1.53
N ASN A 222 -16.98 -0.83 -2.35
CA ASN A 222 -16.96 -2.23 -1.93
C ASN A 222 -15.86 -2.50 -0.90
N TYR A 223 -14.66 -1.95 -1.10
CA TYR A 223 -13.58 -2.01 -0.12
C TYR A 223 -14.03 -1.46 1.23
N LEU A 224 -14.55 -0.24 1.26
CA LEU A 224 -15.00 0.39 2.51
C LEU A 224 -16.12 -0.44 3.17
N LYS A 225 -17.11 -0.90 2.41
CA LYS A 225 -18.21 -1.73 2.90
C LYS A 225 -17.71 -3.02 3.55
N GLN A 226 -16.80 -3.73 2.89
CA GLN A 226 -16.27 -4.99 3.40
C GLN A 226 -15.33 -4.81 4.61
N GLU A 227 -14.68 -3.65 4.70
CA GLU A 227 -13.85 -3.27 5.87
C GLU A 227 -14.69 -2.67 7.02
N GLY A 228 -16.01 -2.78 6.96
CA GLY A 228 -16.91 -2.43 8.08
C GLY A 228 -17.40 -0.97 8.06
N TRP A 229 -17.39 -0.31 6.90
CA TRP A 229 -17.99 1.03 6.79
C TRP A 229 -19.41 1.04 7.32
N ASN A 230 -19.72 2.02 8.17
CA ASN A 230 -21.07 2.27 8.68
C ASN A 230 -21.46 3.71 8.33
N ASP A 231 -22.43 3.84 7.42
CA ASP A 231 -22.87 5.14 6.89
C ASP A 231 -23.62 6.00 7.93
N ASN A 232 -24.04 5.40 9.04
CA ASN A 232 -24.65 6.12 10.16
C ASN A 232 -23.62 6.79 11.09
N LEU A 233 -22.32 6.50 10.88
CA LEU A 233 -21.24 7.07 11.68
C LEU A 233 -20.52 8.17 10.90
N THR A 234 -19.81 9.01 11.63
CA THR A 234 -18.86 9.97 11.03
C THR A 234 -17.43 9.51 11.29
N TRP A 235 -16.52 9.73 10.32
CA TRP A 235 -15.11 9.38 10.45
C TRP A 235 -14.39 10.10 11.60
N GLY A 236 -14.92 11.27 12.03
CA GLY A 236 -14.34 12.07 13.11
C GLY A 236 -14.96 13.45 13.18
N ARG A 237 -14.70 14.11 14.28
CA ARG A 237 -15.07 15.51 14.54
C ARG A 237 -13.90 16.21 15.19
N GLN A 238 -13.71 17.49 14.85
CA GLN A 238 -12.85 18.36 15.62
C GLN A 238 -13.55 18.71 16.93
N VAL A 239 -12.85 18.54 18.02
CA VAL A 239 -13.37 18.83 19.37
C VAL A 239 -12.42 19.79 20.10
N GLN A 240 -12.94 20.49 21.09
CA GLN A 240 -12.14 21.28 22.02
C GLN A 240 -12.03 20.51 23.33
N LEU A 241 -10.80 20.22 23.76
CA LEU A 241 -10.58 19.53 25.02
C LEU A 241 -10.65 20.56 26.17
N PRO A 242 -11.32 20.25 27.29
CA PRO A 242 -11.28 21.09 28.48
C PRO A 242 -9.87 21.11 29.09
N ALA A 243 -9.52 22.19 29.80
CA ALA A 243 -8.19 22.35 30.37
C ALA A 243 -7.80 21.24 31.38
N ASN A 244 -8.78 20.64 32.02
CA ASN A 244 -8.64 19.55 33.00
C ASN A 244 -8.97 18.17 32.40
N PHE A 245 -8.93 18.03 31.07
CA PHE A 245 -9.24 16.74 30.44
C PHE A 245 -8.32 15.63 30.94
N ASP A 246 -8.91 14.50 31.33
CA ASP A 246 -8.17 13.38 31.86
C ASP A 246 -7.27 12.75 30.80
N GLN A 247 -5.96 12.82 31.04
CA GLN A 247 -4.91 12.34 30.13
C GLN A 247 -4.95 10.83 29.89
N GLN A 248 -5.66 10.04 30.71
CA GLN A 248 -5.82 8.60 30.47
C GLN A 248 -6.55 8.29 29.15
N TYR A 249 -7.43 9.19 28.72
CA TYR A 249 -8.18 9.06 27.46
C TYR A 249 -7.38 9.52 26.23
N ILE A 250 -6.23 10.17 26.44
CA ILE A 250 -5.35 10.56 25.33
C ILE A 250 -4.47 9.40 24.94
N LEU A 251 -4.57 9.01 23.70
CA LEU A 251 -3.79 7.95 23.10
C LEU A 251 -2.30 8.33 23.08
N LYS A 252 -1.53 7.80 24.03
CA LYS A 252 -0.08 7.97 24.01
C LYS A 252 0.52 6.97 23.02
N ARG A 253 1.31 7.46 22.06
CA ARG A 253 2.13 6.59 21.22
C ARG A 253 3.01 5.73 22.13
N GLY A 254 2.70 4.45 22.22
CA GLY A 254 3.47 3.48 22.98
C GLY A 254 3.94 2.35 22.09
N THR A 255 4.64 1.40 22.68
CA THR A 255 5.18 0.21 22.04
C THR A 255 4.16 -0.92 21.84
N LYS A 256 2.87 -0.58 21.72
CA LYS A 256 1.80 -1.58 21.55
C LYS A 256 1.96 -2.33 20.23
N THR A 257 1.79 -3.64 20.28
CA THR A 257 1.68 -4.47 19.08
C THR A 257 0.38 -4.16 18.31
N ARG A 258 0.30 -4.56 17.04
CA ARG A 258 -0.92 -4.39 16.22
C ARG A 258 -2.17 -5.00 16.92
N LYS A 259 -2.02 -6.17 17.54
CA LYS A 259 -3.12 -6.84 18.29
C LYS A 259 -3.59 -5.98 19.47
N GLN A 260 -2.67 -5.46 20.27
CA GLN A 260 -2.99 -4.57 21.39
C GLN A 260 -3.60 -3.26 20.94
N TRP A 261 -3.22 -2.74 19.76
CA TRP A 261 -3.86 -1.58 19.16
C TRP A 261 -5.30 -1.85 18.74
N LEU A 262 -5.57 -2.98 18.06
CA LEU A 262 -6.90 -3.37 17.63
C LEU A 262 -7.83 -3.60 18.84
N GLU A 263 -7.34 -4.26 19.87
CA GLU A 263 -8.06 -4.48 21.11
C GLU A 263 -8.37 -3.15 21.83
N TYR A 264 -7.40 -2.23 21.88
CA TYR A 264 -7.60 -0.90 22.42
C TYR A 264 -8.66 -0.11 21.65
N TRP A 265 -8.61 -0.11 20.30
CA TRP A 265 -9.59 0.56 19.47
C TRP A 265 -11.00 0.01 19.69
N ASN A 266 -11.17 -1.29 19.70
CA ASN A 266 -12.46 -1.94 19.90
C ASN A 266 -13.06 -1.65 21.30
N ASN A 267 -12.21 -1.48 22.30
CA ASN A 267 -12.63 -1.19 23.68
C ASN A 267 -12.72 0.31 24.01
N SER A 268 -12.32 1.19 23.08
CA SER A 268 -12.29 2.64 23.29
C SER A 268 -13.43 3.38 22.59
N GLU A 269 -14.29 2.64 21.90
CA GLU A 269 -15.44 3.22 21.22
C GLU A 269 -16.39 3.85 22.24
N ARG A 270 -16.76 5.11 22.00
CA ARG A 270 -17.68 5.88 22.83
C ARG A 270 -18.62 6.67 21.94
N SER A 271 -19.85 6.81 22.37
CA SER A 271 -20.81 7.71 21.73
C SER A 271 -20.39 9.17 21.91
N LEU A 272 -20.97 10.07 21.11
CA LEU A 272 -20.78 11.52 21.32
C LEU A 272 -21.29 11.97 22.69
N ALA A 273 -22.35 11.33 23.21
CA ALA A 273 -22.88 11.60 24.54
C ALA A 273 -21.87 11.22 25.64
N ASP A 274 -21.17 10.09 25.50
CA ASP A 274 -20.14 9.68 26.45
C ASP A 274 -18.95 10.64 26.44
N TRP A 275 -18.53 11.11 25.26
CA TRP A 275 -17.48 12.13 25.14
C TRP A 275 -17.93 13.47 25.75
N GLN A 276 -19.17 13.88 25.52
CA GLN A 276 -19.74 15.09 26.12
C GLN A 276 -19.78 14.98 27.63
N ALA A 277 -20.10 13.81 28.19
CA ALA A 277 -20.07 13.57 29.65
C ALA A 277 -18.66 13.69 30.25
N LEU A 278 -17.61 13.48 29.44
CA LEU A 278 -16.21 13.72 29.81
C LEU A 278 -15.75 15.17 29.57
N GLY A 279 -16.67 16.05 29.14
CA GLY A 279 -16.39 17.46 28.91
C GLY A 279 -15.83 17.83 27.55
N VAL A 280 -15.86 16.90 26.58
CA VAL A 280 -15.37 17.11 25.21
C VAL A 280 -16.46 17.72 24.33
#